data_27e1418340715a55ff22bd3e4e657a7d
#
_entry.id   27e1418340715a55ff22bd3e4e657a7d
#
_cell.length_a   1.000
_cell.length_b   1.000
_cell.length_c   1.000
_cell.angle_alpha   90.00
_cell.angle_beta   90.00
_cell.angle_gamma   90.00
#
_symmetry.space_group_name_H-M   'P 1'
#
loop_
_entity.id
_entity.type
_entity.pdbx_description
1 polymer ?
#
loop_
_entity_poly.entity_id
_entity_poly.type
_entity_poly.pdbx_seq_one_letter_code
_entity_poly.pdbx_strand_id
1 'polypeptide(L)'
;VIDATNLERNLYLALQVIETGLPVVAALNMADLVEKSGDKIDVKKLSDRLGCPVVMISALKNKGIDELFAQVKKSAATKGRVPEHKFDSAIEDVLTHIENLLPASVSAEKRRYYAVKLFERDEAACKLINLTKDHAERVEQLVAQCEKDCDDDAESIITGERYGVIAHIIDECLTKAPAKMSTSEKIDRVVTNRILGLPIFVVIMFAVYYIAVSTLGGTVTDFTNDQLFGTDGWFVLGQGRDAYDEAAGEFTQAQ
;
A
#
# COMPACT_ATOMS: atom_id res chain seq x y z
N VAL A 1 -4.23 -10.76 5.44
CA VAL A 1 -4.99 -9.49 5.47
C VAL A 1 -4.75 -8.74 4.18
N ILE A 2 -5.81 -8.24 3.57
CA ILE A 2 -5.83 -7.57 2.26
C ILE A 2 -6.36 -6.15 2.47
N ASP A 3 -5.71 -5.15 1.89
CA ASP A 3 -6.24 -3.79 1.83
C ASP A 3 -7.34 -3.71 0.79
N ALA A 4 -8.58 -3.48 1.24
CA ALA A 4 -9.75 -3.42 0.38
C ALA A 4 -9.79 -2.17 -0.52
N THR A 5 -9.01 -1.13 -0.20
CA THR A 5 -8.92 0.09 -1.03
C THR A 5 -7.97 -0.09 -2.22
N ASN A 6 -7.12 -1.14 -2.18
CA ASN A 6 -6.11 -1.41 -3.20
C ASN A 6 -6.04 -2.92 -3.51
N LEU A 7 -7.17 -3.46 -3.97
CA LEU A 7 -7.32 -4.91 -4.18
C LEU A 7 -6.34 -5.46 -5.20
N GLU A 8 -6.14 -4.79 -6.33
CA GLU A 8 -5.30 -5.27 -7.43
C GLU A 8 -3.89 -5.65 -6.96
N ARG A 9 -3.26 -4.77 -6.23
CA ARG A 9 -1.91 -5.00 -5.70
C ARG A 9 -1.88 -6.08 -4.62
N ASN A 10 -2.90 -6.11 -3.76
CA ASN A 10 -2.93 -7.00 -2.60
C ASN A 10 -3.37 -8.42 -2.96
N LEU A 11 -4.18 -8.59 -4.00
CA LEU A 11 -4.62 -9.90 -4.48
C LEU A 11 -3.47 -10.71 -5.06
N TYR A 12 -2.41 -10.09 -5.57
CA TYR A 12 -1.25 -10.79 -6.11
C TYR A 12 -0.61 -11.73 -5.06
N LEU A 13 -0.30 -11.18 -3.88
CA LEU A 13 0.23 -12.00 -2.77
C LEU A 13 -0.83 -12.98 -2.25
N ALA A 14 -2.10 -12.58 -2.22
CA ALA A 14 -3.18 -13.45 -1.77
C ALA A 14 -3.31 -14.69 -2.66
N LEU A 15 -3.23 -14.55 -3.98
CA LEU A 15 -3.23 -15.68 -4.93
C LEU A 15 -2.04 -16.61 -4.68
N GLN A 16 -0.83 -16.07 -4.51
CA GLN A 16 0.34 -16.90 -4.20
C GLN A 16 0.16 -17.70 -2.91
N VAL A 17 -0.44 -17.10 -1.88
CA VAL A 17 -0.74 -17.82 -0.63
C VAL A 17 -1.80 -18.91 -0.86
N ILE A 18 -2.84 -18.63 -1.66
CA ILE A 18 -3.87 -19.61 -2.00
C ILE A 18 -3.28 -20.76 -2.83
N GLU A 19 -2.38 -20.47 -3.76
CA GLU A 19 -1.67 -21.47 -4.58
C GLU A 19 -0.91 -22.50 -3.74
N THR A 20 -0.51 -22.17 -2.50
CA THR A 20 0.14 -23.14 -1.60
C THR A 20 -0.75 -24.35 -1.25
N GLY A 21 -2.05 -24.27 -1.50
CA GLY A 21 -3.03 -25.30 -1.16
C GLY A 21 -3.35 -25.41 0.34
N LEU A 22 -2.87 -24.48 1.15
CA LEU A 22 -3.20 -24.43 2.59
C LEU A 22 -4.60 -23.83 2.82
N PRO A 23 -5.26 -24.15 3.96
CA PRO A 23 -6.49 -23.48 4.33
C PRO A 23 -6.25 -21.97 4.55
N VAL A 24 -6.91 -21.13 3.77
CA VAL A 24 -6.77 -19.68 3.79
C VAL A 24 -8.10 -19.02 4.13
N VAL A 25 -8.08 -17.92 4.87
CA VAL A 25 -9.17 -16.98 5.05
C VAL A 25 -8.66 -15.58 4.67
N ALA A 26 -9.31 -14.95 3.73
CA ALA A 26 -8.95 -13.60 3.30
C ALA A 26 -9.73 -12.55 4.14
N ALA A 27 -9.00 -11.71 4.87
CA ALA A 27 -9.57 -10.59 5.62
C ALA A 27 -9.39 -9.30 4.82
N LEU A 28 -10.49 -8.73 4.29
CA LEU A 28 -10.49 -7.44 3.59
C LEU A 28 -10.60 -6.33 4.62
N ASN A 29 -9.49 -5.68 4.94
CA ASN A 29 -9.43 -4.57 5.88
C ASN A 29 -9.77 -3.23 5.22
N MET A 30 -10.01 -2.22 6.02
CA MET A 30 -10.40 -0.87 5.60
C MET A 30 -11.81 -0.78 5.00
N ALA A 31 -12.74 -1.64 5.43
CA ALA A 31 -14.15 -1.60 5.03
C ALA A 31 -14.78 -0.20 5.17
N ASP A 32 -14.40 0.54 6.20
CA ASP A 32 -14.87 1.90 6.45
C ASP A 32 -14.39 2.93 5.42
N LEU A 33 -13.25 2.71 4.78
CA LEU A 33 -12.77 3.56 3.69
C LEU A 33 -13.48 3.21 2.39
N VAL A 34 -13.73 1.93 2.12
CA VAL A 34 -14.53 1.48 0.98
C VAL A 34 -15.97 2.01 1.06
N GLU A 35 -16.59 2.01 2.24
CA GLU A 35 -17.89 2.64 2.47
C GLU A 35 -17.86 4.15 2.19
N LYS A 36 -16.78 4.86 2.58
CA LYS A 36 -16.62 6.29 2.36
C LYS A 36 -16.39 6.65 0.89
N SER A 37 -15.64 5.86 0.15
CA SER A 37 -15.43 6.07 -1.29
C SER A 37 -16.72 5.83 -2.08
N GLY A 38 -17.62 5.01 -1.54
CA GLY A 38 -18.84 4.58 -2.20
C GLY A 38 -18.63 3.38 -3.11
N ASP A 39 -17.44 2.79 -3.12
CA ASP A 39 -17.13 1.57 -3.83
C ASP A 39 -17.89 0.38 -3.24
N LYS A 40 -18.19 -0.58 -4.07
CA LYS A 40 -18.90 -1.81 -3.65
C LYS A 40 -18.07 -3.02 -4.02
N ILE A 41 -17.79 -3.86 -3.04
CA ILE A 41 -17.11 -5.13 -3.22
C ILE A 41 -18.13 -6.25 -2.97
N ASP A 42 -18.35 -7.09 -3.98
CA ASP A 42 -19.15 -8.31 -3.82
C ASP A 42 -18.30 -9.38 -3.15
N VAL A 43 -18.38 -9.42 -1.82
CA VAL A 43 -17.60 -10.34 -0.98
C VAL A 43 -17.90 -11.79 -1.29
N LYS A 44 -19.14 -12.12 -1.66
CA LYS A 44 -19.54 -13.49 -1.99
C LYS A 44 -18.89 -13.93 -3.30
N LYS A 45 -19.01 -13.13 -4.36
CA LYS A 45 -18.33 -13.42 -5.62
C LYS A 45 -16.82 -13.51 -5.46
N LEU A 46 -16.23 -12.59 -4.67
CA LEU A 46 -14.81 -12.62 -4.42
C LEU A 46 -14.38 -13.90 -3.68
N SER A 47 -15.18 -14.37 -2.70
CA SER A 47 -14.95 -15.63 -2.02
C SER A 47 -15.03 -16.82 -2.98
N ASP A 48 -16.04 -16.84 -3.86
CA ASP A 48 -16.22 -17.88 -4.86
C ASP A 48 -15.05 -17.89 -5.87
N ARG A 49 -14.60 -16.72 -6.32
CA ARG A 49 -13.48 -16.59 -7.27
C ARG A 49 -12.12 -16.92 -6.67
N LEU A 50 -11.89 -16.60 -5.41
CA LEU A 50 -10.64 -16.92 -4.70
C LEU A 50 -10.62 -18.37 -4.18
N GLY A 51 -11.77 -19.06 -4.14
CA GLY A 51 -11.88 -20.39 -3.57
C GLY A 51 -11.66 -20.46 -2.06
N CYS A 52 -11.70 -19.33 -1.35
CA CYS A 52 -11.50 -19.25 0.09
C CYS A 52 -12.49 -18.27 0.76
N PRO A 53 -12.84 -18.46 2.04
CA PRO A 53 -13.69 -17.51 2.74
C PRO A 53 -13.08 -16.11 2.78
N VAL A 54 -13.91 -15.12 2.47
CA VAL A 54 -13.55 -13.69 2.52
C VAL A 54 -14.43 -13.01 3.56
N VAL A 55 -13.81 -12.23 4.44
CA VAL A 55 -14.49 -11.47 5.50
C VAL A 55 -14.09 -9.99 5.42
N MET A 56 -15.09 -9.11 5.37
CA MET A 56 -14.86 -7.66 5.44
C MET A 56 -14.64 -7.23 6.88
N ILE A 57 -13.54 -6.52 7.13
CA ILE A 57 -13.20 -6.02 8.46
C ILE A 57 -12.82 -4.53 8.43
N SER A 58 -12.99 -3.86 9.54
CA SER A 58 -12.33 -2.58 9.84
C SER A 58 -11.62 -2.72 11.19
N ALA A 59 -10.32 -2.96 11.14
CA ALA A 59 -9.51 -3.09 12.34
C ALA A 59 -9.58 -1.79 13.19
N LEU A 60 -9.61 -0.63 12.55
CA LEU A 60 -9.73 0.67 13.21
C LEU A 60 -11.03 0.80 14.01
N LYS A 61 -12.14 0.26 13.50
CA LYS A 61 -13.47 0.34 14.12
C LYS A 61 -13.86 -0.94 14.87
N ASN A 62 -12.96 -1.90 14.95
CA ASN A 62 -13.20 -3.22 15.54
C ASN A 62 -14.46 -3.93 15.00
N LYS A 63 -14.73 -3.78 13.68
CA LYS A 63 -15.87 -4.41 13.00
C LYS A 63 -15.42 -5.67 12.25
N GLY A 64 -16.24 -6.73 12.27
CA GLY A 64 -16.01 -7.97 11.53
C GLY A 64 -14.93 -8.89 12.11
N ILE A 65 -14.33 -8.54 13.24
CA ILE A 65 -13.23 -9.32 13.84
C ILE A 65 -13.72 -10.66 14.38
N ASP A 66 -14.87 -10.69 15.06
CA ASP A 66 -15.45 -11.93 15.61
C ASP A 66 -15.82 -12.91 14.49
N GLU A 67 -16.38 -12.39 13.40
CA GLU A 67 -16.70 -13.19 12.20
C GLU A 67 -15.42 -13.77 11.57
N LEU A 68 -14.36 -12.95 11.46
CA LEU A 68 -13.05 -13.41 10.98
C LEU A 68 -12.53 -14.57 11.83
N PHE A 69 -12.54 -14.46 13.16
CA PHE A 69 -12.10 -15.54 14.05
C PHE A 69 -12.97 -16.80 13.94
N ALA A 70 -14.28 -16.65 13.77
CA ALA A 70 -15.18 -17.77 13.53
C ALA A 70 -14.83 -18.50 12.21
N GLN A 71 -14.59 -17.76 11.14
CA GLN A 71 -14.18 -18.33 9.84
C GLN A 71 -12.79 -18.99 9.91
N VAL A 72 -11.84 -18.39 10.59
CA VAL A 72 -10.49 -18.97 10.78
C VAL A 72 -10.59 -20.31 11.52
N LYS A 73 -11.36 -20.39 12.62
CA LYS A 73 -11.57 -21.66 13.36
C LYS A 73 -12.21 -22.73 12.47
N LYS A 74 -13.18 -22.35 11.65
CA LYS A 74 -13.86 -23.27 10.70
C LYS A 74 -12.88 -23.74 9.63
N SER A 75 -12.10 -22.85 9.04
CA SER A 75 -11.13 -23.18 7.99
C SER A 75 -9.97 -24.03 8.52
N ALA A 76 -9.50 -23.81 9.75
CA ALA A 76 -8.45 -24.61 10.36
C ALA A 76 -8.83 -26.10 10.54
N ALA A 77 -10.12 -26.40 10.62
CA ALA A 77 -10.63 -27.78 10.68
C ALA A 77 -10.76 -28.44 9.31
N THR A 78 -10.58 -27.68 8.22
CA THR A 78 -10.67 -28.21 6.85
C THR A 78 -9.29 -28.61 6.31
N LYS A 79 -9.28 -29.57 5.39
CA LYS A 79 -8.06 -29.86 4.61
C LYS A 79 -7.83 -28.73 3.60
N GLY A 80 -6.60 -28.59 3.15
CA GLY A 80 -6.24 -27.70 2.05
C GLY A 80 -7.05 -28.01 0.79
N ARG A 81 -7.20 -27.02 -0.06
CA ARG A 81 -7.91 -27.13 -1.33
C ARG A 81 -6.96 -26.89 -2.49
N VAL A 82 -7.22 -27.55 -3.60
CA VAL A 82 -6.62 -27.18 -4.88
C VAL A 82 -7.13 -25.80 -5.28
N PRO A 83 -6.27 -24.85 -5.67
CA PRO A 83 -6.71 -23.54 -6.16
C PRO A 83 -7.68 -23.67 -7.34
N GLU A 84 -8.76 -22.88 -7.33
CA GLU A 84 -9.81 -22.95 -8.36
C GLU A 84 -9.52 -22.04 -9.56
N HIS A 85 -8.63 -21.02 -9.38
CA HIS A 85 -8.25 -20.15 -10.49
C HIS A 85 -7.38 -20.86 -11.51
N LYS A 86 -7.61 -20.54 -12.77
CA LYS A 86 -6.86 -21.08 -13.90
C LYS A 86 -6.20 -19.95 -14.68
N PHE A 87 -5.06 -20.27 -15.23
CA PHE A 87 -4.33 -19.42 -16.17
C PHE A 87 -4.85 -19.63 -17.60
N ASP A 88 -4.23 -19.02 -18.59
CA ASP A 88 -4.54 -19.29 -19.99
C ASP A 88 -4.37 -20.79 -20.29
N SER A 89 -5.16 -21.28 -21.25
CA SER A 89 -5.22 -22.72 -21.57
C SER A 89 -3.87 -23.30 -21.96
N ALA A 90 -3.02 -22.52 -22.67
CA ALA A 90 -1.70 -22.98 -23.08
C ALA A 90 -0.77 -23.17 -21.87
N ILE A 91 -0.83 -22.27 -20.92
CA ILE A 91 -0.04 -22.37 -19.67
C ILE A 91 -0.58 -23.49 -18.77
N GLU A 92 -1.91 -23.64 -18.68
CA GLU A 92 -2.53 -24.74 -17.93
C GLU A 92 -2.11 -26.12 -18.46
N ASP A 93 -2.02 -26.29 -19.75
CA ASP A 93 -1.56 -27.54 -20.37
C ASP A 93 -0.12 -27.85 -19.97
N VAL A 94 0.78 -26.87 -20.00
CA VAL A 94 2.18 -27.03 -19.57
C VAL A 94 2.26 -27.36 -18.08
N LEU A 95 1.51 -26.63 -17.23
CA LEU A 95 1.50 -26.88 -15.78
C LEU A 95 0.93 -28.27 -15.46
N THR A 96 -0.09 -28.72 -16.16
CA THR A 96 -0.64 -30.07 -16.02
C THR A 96 0.39 -31.15 -16.37
N HIS A 97 1.17 -30.94 -17.44
CA HIS A 97 2.27 -31.85 -17.77
C HIS A 97 3.34 -31.89 -16.67
N ILE A 98 3.71 -30.72 -16.11
CA ILE A 98 4.67 -30.65 -14.99
C ILE A 98 4.10 -31.33 -13.74
N GLU A 99 2.81 -31.11 -13.41
CA GLU A 99 2.15 -31.81 -12.31
C GLU A 99 2.25 -33.33 -12.41
N ASN A 100 2.10 -33.89 -13.62
CA ASN A 100 2.20 -35.32 -13.86
C ASN A 100 3.64 -35.87 -13.69
N LEU A 101 4.66 -35.02 -13.84
CA LEU A 101 6.06 -35.40 -13.62
C LEU A 101 6.47 -35.34 -12.14
N LEU A 102 5.65 -34.74 -11.26
CA LEU A 102 5.93 -34.66 -9.84
C LEU A 102 5.87 -36.03 -9.16
N PRO A 103 6.73 -36.29 -8.15
CA PRO A 103 6.75 -37.55 -7.40
C PRO A 103 5.40 -37.80 -6.70
N ALA A 104 5.07 -39.07 -6.49
CA ALA A 104 3.87 -39.48 -5.75
C ALA A 104 3.87 -39.03 -4.27
N SER A 105 5.02 -38.66 -3.73
CA SER A 105 5.17 -38.11 -2.37
C SER A 105 4.57 -36.72 -2.21
N VAL A 106 4.34 -35.99 -3.32
CA VAL A 106 3.71 -34.66 -3.31
C VAL A 106 2.21 -34.84 -3.22
N SER A 107 1.58 -34.30 -2.16
CA SER A 107 0.14 -34.36 -1.97
C SER A 107 -0.62 -33.62 -3.08
N ALA A 108 -1.84 -34.09 -3.39
CA ALA A 108 -2.63 -33.53 -4.49
C ALA A 108 -2.85 -32.03 -4.37
N GLU A 109 -3.08 -31.54 -3.15
CA GLU A 109 -3.35 -30.11 -2.88
C GLU A 109 -2.13 -29.22 -3.19
N LYS A 110 -0.91 -29.77 -3.17
CA LYS A 110 0.34 -29.04 -3.37
C LYS A 110 0.93 -29.20 -4.77
N ARG A 111 0.41 -30.12 -5.59
CA ARG A 111 0.97 -30.38 -6.93
C ARG A 111 0.99 -29.12 -7.78
N ARG A 112 -0.13 -28.40 -7.81
CA ARG A 112 -0.24 -27.12 -8.52
C ARG A 112 0.83 -26.10 -8.10
N TYR A 113 0.99 -25.89 -6.80
CA TYR A 113 2.00 -24.99 -6.26
C TYR A 113 3.41 -25.33 -6.74
N TYR A 114 3.77 -26.61 -6.64
CA TYR A 114 5.09 -27.04 -7.08
C TYR A 114 5.27 -27.02 -8.58
N ALA A 115 4.22 -27.26 -9.37
CA ALA A 115 4.27 -27.13 -10.81
C ALA A 115 4.57 -25.70 -11.23
N VAL A 116 3.87 -24.71 -10.63
CA VAL A 116 4.14 -23.29 -10.86
C VAL A 116 5.55 -22.92 -10.43
N LYS A 117 6.03 -23.38 -9.28
CA LYS A 117 7.37 -23.11 -8.79
C LYS A 117 8.47 -23.73 -9.65
N LEU A 118 8.25 -24.93 -10.17
CA LEU A 118 9.18 -25.55 -11.11
C LEU A 118 9.17 -24.83 -12.47
N PHE A 119 8.01 -24.35 -12.92
CA PHE A 119 7.91 -23.52 -14.11
C PHE A 119 8.70 -22.21 -13.96
N GLU A 120 8.58 -21.52 -12.80
CA GLU A 120 9.36 -20.33 -12.45
C GLU A 120 10.84 -20.61 -12.19
N ARG A 121 11.31 -21.88 -12.27
CA ARG A 121 12.68 -22.32 -11.91
C ARG A 121 13.08 -21.93 -10.50
N ASP A 122 12.15 -21.92 -9.54
CA ASP A 122 12.45 -21.60 -8.14
C ASP A 122 13.44 -22.59 -7.56
N GLU A 123 14.62 -22.10 -7.16
CA GLU A 123 15.71 -22.96 -6.68
C GLU A 123 15.35 -23.77 -5.41
N ALA A 124 14.53 -23.18 -4.53
CA ALA A 124 14.13 -23.85 -3.30
C ALA A 124 13.17 -25.00 -3.59
N ALA A 125 12.22 -24.80 -4.49
CA ALA A 125 11.31 -25.84 -4.96
C ALA A 125 12.07 -26.95 -5.70
N CYS A 126 12.98 -26.62 -6.59
CA CYS A 126 13.81 -27.58 -7.33
C CYS A 126 14.62 -28.50 -6.38
N LYS A 127 15.22 -27.92 -5.34
CA LYS A 127 15.98 -28.67 -4.33
C LYS A 127 15.08 -29.55 -3.44
N LEU A 128 13.89 -29.06 -3.11
CA LEU A 128 12.95 -29.75 -2.21
C LEU A 128 12.27 -30.96 -2.89
N ILE A 129 11.87 -30.80 -4.15
CA ILE A 129 11.14 -31.82 -4.90
C ILE A 129 12.06 -32.97 -5.34
N ASN A 130 13.32 -32.66 -5.61
CA ASN A 130 14.34 -33.65 -6.01
C ASN A 130 13.85 -34.57 -7.15
N LEU A 131 13.51 -33.98 -8.29
CA LEU A 131 13.09 -34.70 -9.50
C LEU A 131 14.21 -35.63 -9.98
N THR A 132 13.84 -36.73 -10.66
CA THR A 132 14.78 -37.51 -11.45
C THR A 132 15.39 -36.66 -12.57
N LYS A 133 16.59 -37.00 -13.02
CA LYS A 133 17.22 -36.23 -14.11
C LYS A 133 16.35 -36.15 -15.36
N ASP A 134 15.73 -37.27 -15.75
CA ASP A 134 14.86 -37.32 -16.93
C ASP A 134 13.62 -36.40 -16.77
N HIS A 135 13.02 -36.36 -15.57
CA HIS A 135 11.90 -35.49 -15.30
C HIS A 135 12.31 -34.01 -15.25
N ALA A 136 13.48 -33.70 -14.66
CA ALA A 136 14.00 -32.34 -14.63
C ALA A 136 14.31 -31.82 -16.04
N GLU A 137 14.94 -32.62 -16.89
CA GLU A 137 15.18 -32.28 -18.29
C GLU A 137 13.88 -32.08 -19.07
N ARG A 138 12.86 -32.91 -18.78
CA ARG A 138 11.55 -32.77 -19.42
C ARG A 138 10.81 -31.50 -18.99
N VAL A 139 10.86 -31.13 -17.70
CA VAL A 139 10.33 -29.86 -17.20
C VAL A 139 11.02 -28.69 -17.91
N GLU A 140 12.35 -28.70 -17.97
CA GLU A 140 13.10 -27.63 -18.63
C GLU A 140 12.74 -27.49 -20.12
N GLN A 141 12.56 -28.60 -20.84
CA GLN A 141 12.12 -28.58 -22.24
C GLN A 141 10.73 -27.93 -22.39
N LEU A 142 9.78 -28.27 -21.50
CA LEU A 142 8.42 -27.71 -21.52
C LEU A 142 8.44 -26.20 -21.24
N VAL A 143 9.22 -25.77 -20.25
CA VAL A 143 9.36 -24.37 -19.89
C VAL A 143 10.04 -23.58 -21.00
N ALA A 144 11.18 -24.07 -21.55
CA ALA A 144 11.90 -23.40 -22.62
C ALA A 144 11.07 -23.30 -23.90
N GLN A 145 10.20 -24.29 -24.20
CA GLN A 145 9.29 -24.19 -25.32
C GLN A 145 8.24 -23.12 -25.10
N CYS A 146 7.66 -23.06 -23.87
CA CYS A 146 6.66 -22.07 -23.50
C CYS A 146 7.22 -20.64 -23.55
N GLU A 147 8.43 -20.42 -23.03
CA GLU A 147 9.14 -19.14 -23.12
C GLU A 147 9.30 -18.67 -24.56
N LYS A 148 9.68 -19.60 -25.45
CA LYS A 148 9.83 -19.30 -26.87
C LYS A 148 8.49 -18.96 -27.54
N ASP A 149 7.42 -19.65 -27.17
CA ASP A 149 6.09 -19.45 -27.76
C ASP A 149 5.45 -18.14 -27.27
N CYS A 150 5.73 -17.74 -26.02
CA CYS A 150 5.25 -16.50 -25.40
C CYS A 150 6.20 -15.30 -25.62
N ASP A 151 7.41 -15.51 -26.12
CA ASP A 151 8.47 -14.50 -26.27
C ASP A 151 8.78 -13.74 -24.96
N ASP A 152 8.75 -14.47 -23.83
CA ASP A 152 8.96 -13.92 -22.47
C ASP A 152 9.57 -14.99 -21.57
N ASP A 153 10.15 -14.57 -20.42
CA ASP A 153 10.70 -15.49 -19.45
C ASP A 153 9.60 -16.12 -18.54
N ALA A 154 9.91 -17.28 -17.97
CA ALA A 154 8.96 -18.07 -17.18
C ALA A 154 8.35 -17.32 -15.98
N GLU A 155 9.13 -16.47 -15.30
CA GLU A 155 8.67 -15.68 -14.16
C GLU A 155 7.70 -14.58 -14.61
N SER A 156 8.03 -13.90 -15.72
CA SER A 156 7.19 -12.87 -16.33
C SER A 156 5.87 -13.45 -16.83
N ILE A 157 5.90 -14.63 -17.48
CA ILE A 157 4.70 -15.34 -17.94
C ILE A 157 3.74 -15.59 -16.78
N ILE A 158 4.20 -16.24 -15.71
CA ILE A 158 3.35 -16.56 -14.55
C ILE A 158 2.88 -15.28 -13.83
N THR A 159 3.71 -14.26 -13.78
CA THR A 159 3.33 -12.96 -13.22
C THR A 159 2.22 -12.30 -14.03
N GLY A 160 2.33 -12.31 -15.36
CA GLY A 160 1.31 -11.85 -16.29
C GLY A 160 -0.02 -12.59 -16.11
N GLU A 161 0.04 -13.92 -16.04
CA GLU A 161 -1.12 -14.78 -15.79
C GLU A 161 -1.83 -14.46 -14.47
N ARG A 162 -1.08 -14.27 -13.37
CA ARG A 162 -1.68 -13.85 -12.09
C ARG A 162 -2.37 -12.50 -12.19
N TYR A 163 -1.77 -11.53 -12.88
CA TYR A 163 -2.41 -10.23 -13.10
C TYR A 163 -3.65 -10.35 -14.00
N GLY A 164 -3.65 -11.23 -14.98
CA GLY A 164 -4.82 -11.54 -15.80
C GLY A 164 -5.99 -12.06 -14.94
N VAL A 165 -5.72 -13.04 -14.10
CA VAL A 165 -6.71 -13.59 -13.12
C VAL A 165 -7.22 -12.49 -12.19
N ILE A 166 -6.32 -11.66 -11.64
CA ILE A 166 -6.69 -10.55 -10.74
C ILE A 166 -7.58 -9.54 -11.46
N ALA A 167 -7.25 -9.16 -12.68
CA ALA A 167 -8.05 -8.21 -13.46
C ALA A 167 -9.49 -8.72 -13.66
N HIS A 168 -9.65 -10.01 -14.00
CA HIS A 168 -10.98 -10.64 -14.11
C HIS A 168 -11.74 -10.65 -12.79
N ILE A 169 -11.08 -10.99 -11.69
CA ILE A 169 -11.70 -10.98 -10.36
C ILE A 169 -12.18 -9.57 -10.00
N ILE A 170 -11.37 -8.55 -10.25
CA ILE A 170 -11.69 -7.15 -9.94
C ILE A 170 -12.87 -6.67 -10.79
N ASP A 171 -12.85 -6.95 -12.08
CA ASP A 171 -13.93 -6.54 -12.99
C ASP A 171 -15.29 -7.12 -12.57
N GLU A 172 -15.30 -8.34 -12.08
CA GLU A 172 -16.53 -9.01 -11.64
C GLU A 172 -16.96 -8.61 -10.21
N CYS A 173 -16.02 -8.35 -9.32
CA CYS A 173 -16.29 -8.22 -7.88
C CYS A 173 -16.29 -6.77 -7.37
N LEU A 174 -15.64 -5.84 -8.09
CA LEU A 174 -15.47 -4.45 -7.65
C LEU A 174 -16.27 -3.49 -8.54
N THR A 175 -17.25 -2.82 -7.95
CA THR A 175 -17.93 -1.69 -8.61
C THR A 175 -17.40 -0.38 -8.02
N LYS A 176 -16.58 0.34 -8.80
CA LYS A 176 -16.07 1.66 -8.39
C LYS A 176 -17.19 2.70 -8.46
N ALA A 177 -17.32 3.48 -7.40
CA ALA A 177 -18.19 4.65 -7.43
C ALA A 177 -17.65 5.71 -8.40
N PRO A 178 -18.52 6.53 -9.04
CA PRO A 178 -18.04 7.65 -9.81
C PRO A 178 -17.17 8.53 -8.92
N ALA A 179 -15.96 8.79 -9.36
CA ALA A 179 -14.94 9.52 -8.59
C ALA A 179 -15.48 10.87 -8.12
N LYS A 180 -15.93 10.94 -6.87
CA LYS A 180 -16.22 12.22 -6.21
C LYS A 180 -14.88 12.79 -5.75
N MET A 181 -14.47 13.89 -6.37
CA MET A 181 -13.28 14.62 -5.93
C MET A 181 -13.36 14.89 -4.42
N SER A 182 -12.37 14.45 -3.68
CA SER A 182 -12.24 14.76 -2.25
C SER A 182 -12.09 16.28 -2.06
N THR A 183 -12.39 16.78 -0.88
CA THR A 183 -12.19 18.20 -0.55
C THR A 183 -10.72 18.60 -0.74
N SER A 184 -9.79 17.72 -0.39
CA SER A 184 -8.34 17.91 -0.62
C SER A 184 -8.00 18.06 -2.10
N GLU A 185 -8.52 17.19 -2.97
CA GLU A 185 -8.29 17.28 -4.42
C GLU A 185 -8.89 18.54 -5.03
N LYS A 186 -10.05 18.99 -4.51
CA LYS A 186 -10.64 20.27 -4.95
C LYS A 186 -9.77 21.46 -4.57
N ILE A 187 -9.24 21.47 -3.34
CA ILE A 187 -8.34 22.51 -2.86
C ILE A 187 -7.03 22.46 -3.66
N ASP A 188 -6.45 21.27 -3.83
CA ASP A 188 -5.23 21.08 -4.59
C ASP A 188 -5.38 21.57 -6.03
N ARG A 189 -6.46 21.22 -6.70
CA ARG A 189 -6.77 21.68 -8.06
C ARG A 189 -6.87 23.21 -8.18
N VAL A 190 -7.33 23.89 -7.13
CA VAL A 190 -7.42 25.35 -7.12
C VAL A 190 -6.04 25.96 -6.85
N VAL A 191 -5.32 25.44 -5.87
CA VAL A 191 -4.01 25.97 -5.44
C VAL A 191 -2.93 25.71 -6.48
N THR A 192 -2.95 24.54 -7.14
CA THR A 192 -1.98 24.15 -8.17
C THR A 192 -2.37 24.64 -9.59
N ASN A 193 -3.51 25.33 -9.72
CA ASN A 193 -3.93 25.86 -11.01
C ASN A 193 -2.92 26.91 -11.51
N ARG A 194 -2.42 26.73 -12.73
CA ARG A 194 -1.41 27.60 -13.34
C ARG A 194 -1.77 29.09 -13.37
N ILE A 195 -3.06 29.41 -13.50
CA ILE A 195 -3.53 30.80 -13.56
C ILE A 195 -3.88 31.33 -12.16
N LEU A 196 -4.57 30.50 -11.33
CA LEU A 196 -5.00 30.88 -9.99
C LEU A 196 -3.89 30.80 -8.94
N GLY A 197 -2.92 29.93 -9.13
CA GLY A 197 -1.82 29.73 -8.19
C GLY A 197 -1.01 30.99 -7.94
N LEU A 198 -0.76 31.81 -8.97
CA LEU A 198 0.03 33.03 -8.85
C LEU A 198 -0.68 34.12 -8.02
N PRO A 199 -1.96 34.48 -8.27
CA PRO A 199 -2.68 35.41 -7.40
C PRO A 199 -2.88 34.87 -5.98
N ILE A 200 -3.13 33.57 -5.81
CA ILE A 200 -3.22 32.95 -4.47
C ILE A 200 -1.90 33.07 -3.72
N PHE A 201 -0.77 32.82 -4.38
CA PHE A 201 0.56 33.00 -3.81
C PHE A 201 0.77 34.45 -3.34
N VAL A 202 0.44 35.43 -4.16
CA VAL A 202 0.58 36.87 -3.80
C VAL A 202 -0.26 37.19 -2.56
N VAL A 203 -1.50 36.71 -2.49
CA VAL A 203 -2.38 36.96 -1.33
C VAL A 203 -1.81 36.31 -0.07
N ILE A 204 -1.33 35.07 -0.17
CA ILE A 204 -0.73 34.36 0.97
C ILE A 204 0.54 35.07 1.43
N MET A 205 1.43 35.46 0.51
CA MET A 205 2.66 36.19 0.83
C MET A 205 2.37 37.54 1.46
N PHE A 206 1.36 38.27 0.97
CA PHE A 206 0.93 39.51 1.59
C PHE A 206 0.40 39.29 3.02
N ALA A 207 -0.43 38.27 3.22
CA ALA A 207 -0.95 37.93 4.55
C ALA A 207 0.17 37.54 5.54
N VAL A 208 1.12 36.71 5.09
CA VAL A 208 2.30 36.32 5.90
C VAL A 208 3.15 37.54 6.24
N TYR A 209 3.42 38.42 5.24
CA TYR A 209 4.19 39.63 5.46
C TYR A 209 3.47 40.56 6.45
N TYR A 210 2.17 40.79 6.27
CA TYR A 210 1.36 41.63 7.16
C TYR A 210 1.37 41.11 8.61
N ILE A 211 1.19 39.82 8.81
CA ILE A 211 1.23 39.20 10.15
C ILE A 211 2.63 39.30 10.75
N ALA A 212 3.66 39.01 9.95
CA ALA A 212 5.05 39.02 10.43
C ALA A 212 5.51 40.43 10.81
N VAL A 213 5.19 41.44 10.03
CA VAL A 213 5.67 42.80 10.26
C VAL A 213 4.76 43.59 11.20
N SER A 214 3.43 43.54 10.96
CA SER A 214 2.51 44.41 11.70
C SER A 214 2.07 43.86 13.05
N THR A 215 2.07 42.53 13.21
CA THR A 215 1.56 41.90 14.46
C THR A 215 2.71 41.31 15.29
N LEU A 216 3.40 40.30 14.75
CA LEU A 216 4.46 39.62 15.49
C LEU A 216 5.75 40.45 15.54
N GLY A 217 6.14 41.03 14.40
CA GLY A 217 7.38 41.81 14.31
C GLY A 217 7.34 43.06 15.19
N GLY A 218 6.22 43.83 15.11
CA GLY A 218 6.01 44.98 15.97
C GLY A 218 6.07 44.61 17.45
N THR A 219 5.25 43.65 17.87
CA THR A 219 5.18 43.21 19.27
C THR A 219 6.52 42.68 19.80
N VAL A 220 7.25 41.90 18.98
CA VAL A 220 8.59 41.40 19.39
C VAL A 220 9.61 42.53 19.44
N THR A 221 9.57 43.47 18.48
CA THR A 221 10.47 44.61 18.46
C THR A 221 10.21 45.54 19.65
N ASP A 222 8.96 45.86 19.93
CA ASP A 222 8.56 46.67 21.08
C ASP A 222 8.96 46.01 22.40
N PHE A 223 8.66 44.69 22.53
CA PHE A 223 9.12 43.93 23.69
C PHE A 223 10.61 43.93 23.85
N THR A 224 11.34 43.76 22.76
CA THR A 224 12.82 43.75 22.80
C THR A 224 13.37 45.11 23.14
N ASN A 225 12.86 46.17 22.52
CA ASN A 225 13.34 47.53 22.75
C ASN A 225 12.93 48.07 24.10
N ASP A 226 11.70 47.84 24.55
CA ASP A 226 11.19 48.43 25.78
C ASP A 226 11.46 47.56 27.00
N GLN A 227 11.35 46.24 26.89
CA GLN A 227 11.42 45.33 28.02
C GLN A 227 12.84 44.72 28.21
N LEU A 228 13.57 44.44 27.11
CA LEU A 228 14.91 43.85 27.20
C LEU A 228 16.02 44.89 27.20
N PHE A 229 15.96 45.85 26.31
CA PHE A 229 17.03 46.83 26.07
C PHE A 229 16.62 48.28 26.32
N GLY A 230 15.36 48.56 26.72
CA GLY A 230 14.89 49.89 27.05
C GLY A 230 15.49 50.41 28.37
N THR A 231 15.28 51.70 28.61
CA THR A 231 15.77 52.37 29.84
C THR A 231 15.29 51.76 31.13
N ASP A 232 14.13 51.11 31.07
CA ASP A 232 13.49 50.36 32.18
C ASP A 232 13.60 48.84 32.00
N GLY A 233 14.35 48.37 30.96
CA GLY A 233 14.42 46.99 30.56
C GLY A 233 15.40 46.14 31.36
N TRP A 234 15.27 44.82 31.16
CA TRP A 234 16.13 43.83 31.81
C TRP A 234 17.40 43.64 31.01
N PHE A 235 18.53 44.13 31.54
CA PHE A 235 19.82 44.01 30.89
C PHE A 235 20.41 42.61 31.02
N VAL A 236 20.40 41.87 29.90
CA VAL A 236 20.91 40.49 29.82
C VAL A 236 22.41 40.37 30.16
N LEU A 237 23.20 41.46 30.10
CA LEU A 237 24.64 41.45 30.37
C LEU A 237 25.04 42.08 31.71
N GLY A 238 24.12 42.28 32.66
CA GLY A 238 24.42 42.71 34.02
C GLY A 238 24.94 44.17 34.14
N GLN A 239 24.86 44.95 33.07
CA GLN A 239 25.07 46.38 33.16
C GLN A 239 23.75 47.04 33.56
N GLY A 240 23.64 47.36 34.80
CA GLY A 240 22.43 47.92 35.37
C GLY A 240 22.12 49.31 34.83
N ARG A 241 20.90 49.76 35.10
CA ARG A 241 20.34 51.09 34.82
C ARG A 241 21.29 52.20 35.24
N ASP A 242 22.00 52.01 36.35
CA ASP A 242 22.96 53.00 36.91
C ASP A 242 24.10 53.34 35.94
N ALA A 243 24.63 52.37 35.19
CA ALA A 243 25.68 52.58 34.20
C ALA A 243 25.18 53.30 32.94
N TYR A 244 23.89 53.08 32.56
CA TYR A 244 23.25 53.79 31.46
C TYR A 244 22.95 55.26 31.83
N ASP A 245 22.43 55.49 33.04
CA ASP A 245 22.07 56.81 33.55
C ASP A 245 23.35 57.67 33.76
N GLU A 246 24.46 57.07 34.21
CA GLU A 246 25.77 57.71 34.33
C GLU A 246 26.33 58.12 32.95
N ALA A 247 26.28 57.21 31.97
CA ALA A 247 26.72 57.51 30.59
C ALA A 247 25.81 58.54 29.88
N ALA A 248 24.51 58.49 30.10
CA ALA A 248 23.55 59.46 29.57
C ALA A 248 23.73 60.85 30.21
N GLY A 249 24.04 60.89 31.52
CA GLY A 249 24.37 62.12 32.25
C GLY A 249 25.65 62.80 31.75
N GLU A 250 26.66 62.01 31.48
CA GLU A 250 27.93 62.53 30.91
C GLU A 250 27.75 63.14 29.51
N PHE A 251 26.91 62.47 28.67
CA PHE A 251 26.58 62.92 27.31
C PHE A 251 25.80 64.26 27.32
N THR A 252 24.94 64.47 28.30
CA THR A 252 24.13 65.69 28.42
C THR A 252 24.97 66.88 28.97
N GLN A 253 26.03 66.60 29.73
CA GLN A 253 26.95 67.63 30.21
C GLN A 253 27.97 68.04 29.17
N ALA A 254 28.17 67.25 28.10
CA ALA A 254 29.15 67.52 27.04
C ALA A 254 28.60 68.35 25.88
N GLN A 255 27.28 68.63 25.86
CA GLN A 255 26.60 69.52 24.93
C GLN A 255 26.40 70.93 25.53
#